data_fe1f7511cfc48751c0f76f1ddad9498f
#
_entry.id   fe1f7511cfc48751c0f76f1ddad9498f
#
_cell.length_a   1.000
_cell.length_b   1.000
_cell.length_c   1.000
_cell.angle_alpha   90.00
_cell.angle_beta   90.00
_cell.angle_gamma   90.00
#
_symmetry.space_group_name_H-M   'P 1'
#
loop_
_entity.id
_entity.type
_entity.pdbx_description
1 polymer ?
#
loop_
_entity_poly.entity_id
_entity_poly.type
_entity_poly.pdbx_seq_one_letter_code
_entity_poly.pdbx_strand_id
1 'polypeptide(L)'
;MEEASQLMIGDVYEKYKLFGEKFNVLRNDFQVKLEQSKAIASICINIIFIVIFALGIAIGVVTTAIGRTITASITEPVEQIEAAVASLRKGELSNVEMLTYESDDEFGDTIKNLKEAMNILSDYVREISGEVKMIAQGDLTRNGEDITDFLGDFSELKHSL
;
A
#
# COMPACT_ATOMS: atom_id res chain seq x y z
N MET A 1 3.94 -34.02 92.61
CA MET A 1 4.38 -34.39 91.16
C MET A 1 3.28 -34.28 90.13
N GLU A 2 2.04 -34.57 90.49
CA GLU A 2 0.90 -34.51 89.55
C GLU A 2 0.52 -33.10 89.07
N GLU A 3 0.56 -32.11 89.97
CA GLU A 3 0.27 -30.67 89.71
C GLU A 3 1.26 -30.04 88.71
N ALA A 4 2.55 -30.35 88.83
CA ALA A 4 3.57 -29.87 87.91
C ALA A 4 3.45 -30.49 86.51
N SER A 5 2.95 -31.72 86.42
CA SER A 5 2.69 -32.40 85.15
C SER A 5 1.45 -31.80 84.42
N GLN A 6 0.40 -31.48 85.16
CA GLN A 6 -0.81 -30.83 84.62
C GLN A 6 -0.53 -29.41 84.15
N LEU A 7 0.26 -28.63 84.82
CA LEU A 7 0.69 -27.30 84.38
C LEU A 7 1.52 -27.36 83.08
N MET A 8 2.43 -28.33 82.98
CA MET A 8 3.29 -28.49 81.81
C MET A 8 2.46 -28.92 80.57
N ILE A 9 1.44 -29.80 80.74
CA ILE A 9 0.52 -30.20 79.67
C ILE A 9 -0.33 -29.03 79.18
N GLY A 10 -0.82 -28.19 80.17
CA GLY A 10 -1.59 -26.96 79.78
C GLY A 10 -0.75 -25.96 78.98
N ASP A 11 0.49 -25.70 79.36
CA ASP A 11 1.41 -24.78 78.68
C ASP A 11 1.77 -25.27 77.28
N VAL A 12 1.97 -26.56 77.08
CA VAL A 12 2.20 -27.19 75.81
C VAL A 12 0.96 -27.10 74.91
N TYR A 13 -0.23 -27.32 75.44
CA TYR A 13 -1.47 -27.23 74.73
C TYR A 13 -1.76 -25.79 74.25
N GLU A 14 -1.54 -24.80 75.12
CA GLU A 14 -1.68 -23.39 74.68
C GLU A 14 -0.70 -23.00 73.59
N LYS A 15 0.57 -23.47 73.67
CA LYS A 15 1.55 -23.23 72.60
C LYS A 15 1.18 -23.91 71.30
N TYR A 16 0.63 -25.09 71.29
CA TYR A 16 0.12 -25.75 70.09
C TYR A 16 -1.07 -25.04 69.51
N LYS A 17 -1.98 -24.53 70.30
CA LYS A 17 -3.14 -23.76 69.85
C LYS A 17 -2.67 -22.45 69.20
N LEU A 18 -1.76 -21.71 69.86
CA LEU A 18 -1.18 -20.49 69.32
C LEU A 18 -0.42 -20.70 68.04
N PHE A 19 0.31 -21.82 67.91
CA PHE A 19 0.96 -22.22 66.67
C PHE A 19 -0.04 -22.48 65.56
N GLY A 20 -1.12 -23.21 65.84
CA GLY A 20 -2.19 -23.48 64.89
C GLY A 20 -2.89 -22.19 64.40
N GLU A 21 -3.15 -21.25 65.28
CA GLU A 21 -3.72 -19.94 64.95
C GLU A 21 -2.77 -19.14 64.04
N LYS A 22 -1.49 -19.03 64.40
CA LYS A 22 -0.49 -18.34 63.58
C LYS A 22 -0.28 -19.00 62.24
N PHE A 23 -0.30 -20.33 62.15
CA PHE A 23 -0.21 -21.06 60.89
C PHE A 23 -1.42 -20.80 59.98
N ASN A 24 -2.62 -20.76 60.55
CA ASN A 24 -3.83 -20.44 59.80
C ASN A 24 -3.82 -18.98 59.28
N VAL A 25 -3.35 -18.03 60.08
CA VAL A 25 -3.18 -16.64 59.66
C VAL A 25 -2.18 -16.55 58.50
N LEU A 26 -1.03 -17.19 58.63
CA LEU A 26 0.01 -17.21 57.58
C LEU A 26 -0.51 -17.86 56.29
N ARG A 27 -1.24 -18.98 56.40
CA ARG A 27 -1.86 -19.64 55.25
C ARG A 27 -2.88 -18.75 54.54
N ASN A 28 -3.73 -18.04 55.30
CA ASN A 28 -4.71 -17.13 54.75
C ASN A 28 -4.05 -15.93 54.04
N ASP A 29 -3.00 -15.33 54.68
CA ASP A 29 -2.25 -14.22 54.09
C ASP A 29 -1.58 -14.66 52.78
N PHE A 30 -1.00 -15.85 52.76
CA PHE A 30 -0.43 -16.45 51.54
C PHE A 30 -1.46 -16.67 50.43
N GLN A 31 -2.64 -17.19 50.78
CA GLN A 31 -3.75 -17.39 49.83
C GLN A 31 -4.20 -16.05 49.24
N VAL A 32 -4.39 -15.02 50.06
CA VAL A 32 -4.78 -13.68 49.61
C VAL A 32 -3.75 -13.10 48.64
N LYS A 33 -2.45 -13.22 48.96
CA LYS A 33 -1.38 -12.77 48.10
C LYS A 33 -1.32 -13.51 46.75
N LEU A 34 -1.57 -14.83 46.79
CA LEU A 34 -1.68 -15.62 45.53
C LEU A 34 -2.84 -15.18 44.68
N GLU A 35 -4.00 -14.95 45.23
CA GLU A 35 -5.17 -14.47 44.47
C GLU A 35 -4.95 -13.08 43.87
N GLN A 36 -4.34 -12.15 44.64
CA GLN A 36 -3.95 -10.85 44.12
C GLN A 36 -2.93 -10.94 43.00
N SER A 37 -1.93 -11.81 43.14
CA SER A 37 -0.93 -12.03 42.07
C SER A 37 -1.55 -12.60 40.81
N LYS A 38 -2.48 -13.55 40.89
CA LYS A 38 -3.23 -14.10 39.78
C LYS A 38 -4.09 -13.04 39.07
N ALA A 39 -4.78 -12.18 39.86
CA ALA A 39 -5.60 -11.12 39.31
C ALA A 39 -4.75 -10.11 38.51
N ILE A 40 -3.61 -9.69 39.07
CA ILE A 40 -2.67 -8.79 38.38
C ILE A 40 -2.14 -9.44 37.09
N ALA A 41 -1.73 -10.71 37.15
CA ALA A 41 -1.24 -11.44 35.98
C ALA A 41 -2.31 -11.53 34.88
N SER A 42 -3.56 -11.80 35.24
CA SER A 42 -4.68 -11.87 34.30
C SER A 42 -4.92 -10.51 33.61
N ILE A 43 -4.87 -9.40 34.38
CA ILE A 43 -5.02 -8.05 33.83
C ILE A 43 -3.87 -7.74 32.84
N CYS A 44 -2.61 -8.05 33.24
CA CYS A 44 -1.47 -7.84 32.37
C CYS A 44 -1.56 -8.62 31.07
N ILE A 45 -1.98 -9.89 31.12
CA ILE A 45 -2.18 -10.74 29.94
C ILE A 45 -3.24 -10.13 29.03
N ASN A 46 -4.39 -9.70 29.56
CA ASN A 46 -5.44 -9.08 28.77
C ASN A 46 -4.98 -7.79 28.09
N ILE A 47 -4.23 -6.95 28.80
CA ILE A 47 -3.66 -5.72 28.21
C ILE A 47 -2.71 -6.06 27.05
N ILE A 48 -1.85 -7.05 27.20
CA ILE A 48 -0.95 -7.51 26.16
C ILE A 48 -1.71 -7.97 24.93
N PHE A 49 -2.77 -8.76 25.09
CA PHE A 49 -3.61 -9.20 23.97
C PHE A 49 -4.27 -8.01 23.24
N ILE A 50 -4.79 -7.04 23.99
CA ILE A 50 -5.40 -5.82 23.39
C ILE A 50 -4.36 -5.05 22.59
N VAL A 51 -3.15 -4.87 23.11
CA VAL A 51 -2.07 -4.15 22.44
C VAL A 51 -1.65 -4.88 21.16
N ILE A 52 -1.45 -6.20 21.21
CA ILE A 52 -1.09 -7.00 20.03
C ILE A 52 -2.19 -6.91 18.95
N PHE A 53 -3.45 -7.01 19.34
CA PHE A 53 -4.58 -6.89 18.42
C PHE A 53 -4.67 -5.52 17.76
N ALA A 54 -4.49 -4.45 18.55
CA ALA A 54 -4.47 -3.08 18.05
C ALA A 54 -3.31 -2.84 17.06
N LEU A 55 -2.11 -3.36 17.36
CA LEU A 55 -0.97 -3.32 16.45
C LEU A 55 -1.23 -4.07 15.14
N GLY A 56 -1.88 -5.24 15.22
CA GLY A 56 -2.26 -6.01 14.03
C GLY A 56 -3.18 -5.22 13.10
N ILE A 57 -4.19 -4.56 13.66
CA ILE A 57 -5.09 -3.69 12.89
C ILE A 57 -4.33 -2.52 12.27
N ALA A 58 -3.47 -1.85 13.03
CA ALA A 58 -2.68 -0.72 12.54
C ALA A 58 -1.79 -1.10 11.37
N ILE A 59 -1.09 -2.23 11.45
CA ILE A 59 -0.27 -2.77 10.37
C ILE A 59 -1.13 -3.07 9.14
N GLY A 60 -2.29 -3.70 9.32
CA GLY A 60 -3.21 -4.01 8.21
C GLY A 60 -3.68 -2.75 7.47
N VAL A 61 -4.03 -1.70 8.20
CA VAL A 61 -4.43 -0.41 7.60
C VAL A 61 -3.28 0.23 6.82
N VAL A 62 -2.08 0.29 7.41
CA VAL A 62 -0.90 0.86 6.75
C VAL A 62 -0.54 0.08 5.49
N THR A 63 -0.53 -1.24 5.54
CA THR A 63 -0.23 -2.10 4.37
C THR A 63 -1.22 -1.88 3.24
N THR A 64 -2.51 -1.77 3.56
CA THR A 64 -3.57 -1.53 2.55
C THR A 64 -3.45 -0.12 1.94
N ALA A 65 -3.11 0.88 2.73
CA ALA A 65 -2.90 2.24 2.24
C ALA A 65 -1.69 2.32 1.29
N ILE A 66 -0.56 1.73 1.67
CA ILE A 66 0.64 1.67 0.82
C ILE A 66 0.35 0.90 -0.48
N GLY A 67 -0.34 -0.25 -0.40
CA GLY A 67 -0.70 -1.03 -1.59
C GLY A 67 -1.54 -0.23 -2.59
N ARG A 68 -2.54 0.52 -2.11
CA ARG A 68 -3.35 1.40 -2.97
C ARG A 68 -2.54 2.53 -3.60
N THR A 69 -1.64 3.14 -2.84
CA THR A 69 -0.79 4.21 -3.36
C THR A 69 0.13 3.69 -4.47
N ILE A 70 0.78 2.54 -4.26
CA ILE A 70 1.66 1.93 -5.28
C ILE A 70 0.86 1.60 -6.55
N THR A 71 -0.34 1.01 -6.41
CA THR A 71 -1.17 0.68 -7.57
C THR A 71 -1.57 1.93 -8.36
N ALA A 72 -2.02 2.98 -7.68
CA ALA A 72 -2.45 4.21 -8.35
C ALA A 72 -1.28 5.01 -8.96
N SER A 73 -0.10 5.02 -8.29
CA SER A 73 1.03 5.85 -8.74
C SER A 73 2.00 5.15 -9.68
N ILE A 74 1.99 3.83 -9.76
CA ILE A 74 2.95 3.08 -10.58
C ILE A 74 2.25 2.11 -11.54
N THR A 75 1.36 1.25 -11.06
CA THR A 75 0.77 0.19 -11.88
C THR A 75 -0.13 0.78 -12.96
N GLU A 76 -1.00 1.72 -12.58
CA GLU A 76 -1.95 2.35 -13.52
C GLU A 76 -1.26 3.09 -14.67
N PRO A 77 -0.30 4.01 -14.44
CA PRO A 77 0.38 4.68 -15.55
C PRO A 77 1.22 3.73 -16.41
N VAL A 78 1.84 2.72 -15.83
CA VAL A 78 2.61 1.72 -16.59
C VAL A 78 1.70 0.91 -17.53
N GLU A 79 0.52 0.49 -17.07
CA GLU A 79 -0.46 -0.21 -17.91
C GLU A 79 -0.95 0.67 -19.06
N GLN A 80 -1.17 1.96 -18.84
CA GLN A 80 -1.55 2.91 -19.89
C GLN A 80 -0.44 3.10 -20.92
N ILE A 81 0.82 3.23 -20.48
CA ILE A 81 1.98 3.33 -21.37
C ILE A 81 2.11 2.05 -22.22
N GLU A 82 2.00 0.87 -21.58
CA GLU A 82 2.07 -0.42 -22.27
C GLU A 82 0.99 -0.53 -23.36
N ALA A 83 -0.26 -0.16 -23.04
CA ALA A 83 -1.37 -0.16 -23.98
C ALA A 83 -1.14 0.80 -25.15
N ALA A 84 -0.63 2.01 -24.89
CA ALA A 84 -0.30 2.97 -25.94
C ALA A 84 0.82 2.49 -26.85
N VAL A 85 1.89 1.92 -26.30
CA VAL A 85 2.98 1.31 -27.08
C VAL A 85 2.47 0.12 -27.92
N ALA A 86 1.55 -0.68 -27.38
CA ALA A 86 0.91 -1.77 -28.12
C ALA A 86 0.06 -1.24 -29.30
N SER A 87 -0.65 -0.12 -29.13
CA SER A 87 -1.39 0.57 -30.20
C SER A 87 -0.45 1.14 -31.25
N LEU A 88 0.64 1.80 -30.86
CA LEU A 88 1.68 2.26 -31.78
C LEU A 88 2.25 1.13 -32.64
N ARG A 89 2.54 -0.03 -32.03
CA ARG A 89 3.03 -1.22 -32.77
C ARG A 89 2.06 -1.71 -33.83
N LYS A 90 0.76 -1.48 -33.64
CA LYS A 90 -0.29 -1.83 -34.66
C LYS A 90 -0.54 -0.72 -35.65
N GLY A 91 0.05 0.46 -35.48
CA GLY A 91 -0.26 1.65 -36.30
C GLY A 91 -1.55 2.36 -35.88
N GLU A 92 -2.11 2.06 -34.71
CA GLU A 92 -3.32 2.66 -34.17
C GLU A 92 -2.95 3.96 -33.39
N LEU A 93 -2.81 5.06 -34.13
CA LEU A 93 -2.36 6.35 -33.57
C LEU A 93 -3.49 7.17 -32.92
N SER A 94 -4.76 6.87 -33.24
CA SER A 94 -5.92 7.63 -32.74
C SER A 94 -6.36 7.27 -31.33
N ASN A 95 -5.80 6.22 -30.71
CA ASN A 95 -6.19 5.74 -29.38
C ASN A 95 -5.57 6.55 -28.22
N VAL A 96 -5.36 7.85 -28.40
CA VAL A 96 -4.72 8.74 -27.40
C VAL A 96 -5.62 8.95 -26.18
N GLU A 97 -6.93 8.77 -26.33
CA GLU A 97 -7.92 8.94 -25.26
C GLU A 97 -7.78 7.92 -24.12
N MET A 98 -7.07 6.80 -24.37
CA MET A 98 -6.77 5.81 -23.35
C MET A 98 -5.76 6.33 -22.29
N LEU A 99 -4.99 7.36 -22.63
CA LEU A 99 -3.99 7.98 -21.78
C LEU A 99 -4.67 9.03 -20.87
N THR A 100 -5.23 8.58 -19.75
CA THR A 100 -6.03 9.40 -18.84
C THR A 100 -5.31 9.74 -17.54
N TYR A 101 -4.16 9.11 -17.27
CA TYR A 101 -3.39 9.38 -16.05
C TYR A 101 -2.82 10.79 -16.08
N GLU A 102 -3.13 11.56 -15.02
CA GLU A 102 -2.65 12.92 -14.81
C GLU A 102 -2.01 13.00 -13.43
N SER A 103 -0.75 13.37 -13.39
CA SER A 103 0.04 13.57 -12.17
C SER A 103 1.18 14.55 -12.47
N ASP A 104 1.67 15.23 -11.43
CA ASP A 104 2.87 16.08 -11.50
C ASP A 104 4.16 15.28 -11.19
N ASP A 105 4.19 14.01 -11.57
CA ASP A 105 5.34 13.12 -11.43
C ASP A 105 5.94 12.71 -12.78
N GLU A 106 7.00 11.89 -12.76
CA GLU A 106 7.70 11.43 -13.97
C GLU A 106 6.80 10.59 -14.90
N PHE A 107 5.80 9.91 -14.35
CA PHE A 107 4.83 9.15 -15.15
C PHE A 107 3.82 10.08 -15.83
N GLY A 108 3.37 11.14 -15.16
CA GLY A 108 2.51 12.16 -15.74
C GLY A 108 3.18 12.84 -16.91
N ASP A 109 4.45 13.25 -16.77
CA ASP A 109 5.24 13.83 -17.85
C ASP A 109 5.45 12.84 -18.99
N THR A 110 5.73 11.58 -18.70
CA THR A 110 5.92 10.53 -19.71
C THR A 110 4.65 10.31 -20.53
N ILE A 111 3.49 10.22 -19.87
CA ILE A 111 2.20 10.02 -20.53
C ILE A 111 1.84 11.23 -21.40
N LYS A 112 2.09 12.46 -20.91
CA LYS A 112 1.88 13.67 -21.68
C LYS A 112 2.73 13.70 -22.95
N ASN A 113 4.03 13.41 -22.83
CA ASN A 113 4.95 13.34 -23.97
C ASN A 113 4.55 12.26 -24.95
N LEU A 114 4.13 11.08 -24.46
CA LEU A 114 3.67 9.98 -25.31
C LEU A 114 2.39 10.37 -26.09
N LYS A 115 1.44 11.01 -25.41
CA LYS A 115 0.21 11.54 -26.00
C LYS A 115 0.50 12.56 -27.11
N GLU A 116 1.41 13.46 -26.86
CA GLU A 116 1.85 14.46 -27.84
C GLU A 116 2.54 13.79 -29.03
N ALA A 117 3.44 12.86 -28.82
CA ALA A 117 4.11 12.11 -29.88
C ALA A 117 3.13 11.32 -30.74
N MET A 118 2.14 10.64 -30.14
CA MET A 118 1.09 9.93 -30.90
C MET A 118 0.25 10.87 -31.74
N ASN A 119 -0.12 12.04 -31.22
CA ASN A 119 -0.86 13.06 -31.95
C ASN A 119 -0.06 13.59 -33.16
N ILE A 120 1.21 13.93 -32.96
CA ILE A 120 2.10 14.40 -34.04
C ILE A 120 2.21 13.33 -35.14
N LEU A 121 2.44 12.08 -34.76
CA LEU A 121 2.52 10.99 -35.75
C LEU A 121 1.19 10.77 -36.49
N SER A 122 0.06 10.87 -35.79
CA SER A 122 -1.27 10.81 -36.38
C SER A 122 -1.48 11.90 -37.42
N ASP A 123 -1.06 13.11 -37.12
CA ASP A 123 -1.16 14.26 -38.04
C ASP A 123 -0.28 14.05 -39.27
N TYR A 124 0.96 13.57 -39.11
CA TYR A 124 1.85 13.26 -40.22
C TYR A 124 1.24 12.21 -41.14
N VAL A 125 0.74 11.10 -40.58
CA VAL A 125 0.09 10.03 -41.38
C VAL A 125 -1.14 10.57 -42.14
N ARG A 126 -1.93 11.44 -41.49
CA ARG A 126 -3.11 12.05 -42.12
C ARG A 126 -2.73 12.96 -43.28
N GLU A 127 -1.73 13.80 -43.10
CA GLU A 127 -1.23 14.71 -44.14
C GLU A 127 -0.65 13.94 -45.34
N ILE A 128 0.26 12.99 -45.08
CA ILE A 128 0.84 12.15 -46.14
C ILE A 128 -0.25 11.41 -46.90
N SER A 129 -1.21 10.83 -46.18
CA SER A 129 -2.34 10.14 -46.84
C SER A 129 -3.20 11.07 -47.69
N GLY A 130 -3.37 12.31 -47.29
CA GLY A 130 -4.05 13.36 -48.01
C GLY A 130 -3.32 13.71 -49.30
N GLU A 131 -2.02 13.97 -49.25
CA GLU A 131 -1.18 14.29 -50.41
C GLU A 131 -1.15 13.13 -51.41
N VAL A 132 -0.90 11.90 -50.97
CA VAL A 132 -0.89 10.72 -51.83
C VAL A 132 -2.26 10.54 -52.55
N LYS A 133 -3.36 10.82 -51.85
CA LYS A 133 -4.69 10.74 -52.43
C LYS A 133 -4.92 11.78 -53.52
N MET A 134 -4.44 13.00 -53.32
CA MET A 134 -4.57 14.08 -54.36
C MET A 134 -3.72 13.78 -55.59
N ILE A 135 -2.48 13.32 -55.40
CA ILE A 135 -1.62 12.87 -56.51
C ILE A 135 -2.32 11.73 -57.29
N ALA A 136 -2.92 10.77 -56.62
CA ALA A 136 -3.63 9.67 -57.23
C ALA A 136 -4.88 10.14 -58.02
N GLN A 137 -5.43 11.30 -57.71
CA GLN A 137 -6.55 11.92 -58.44
C GLN A 137 -6.10 12.84 -59.59
N GLY A 138 -4.79 12.99 -59.79
CA GLY A 138 -4.19 13.86 -60.81
C GLY A 138 -4.17 15.34 -60.42
N ASP A 139 -4.44 15.67 -59.19
CA ASP A 139 -4.33 17.04 -58.68
C ASP A 139 -2.90 17.31 -58.17
N LEU A 140 -2.12 18.02 -58.96
CA LEU A 140 -0.74 18.42 -58.69
C LEU A 140 -0.62 19.90 -58.43
N THR A 141 -1.73 20.56 -58.07
CA THR A 141 -1.76 22.01 -57.88
C THR A 141 -1.24 22.49 -56.50
N ARG A 142 -1.14 21.57 -55.55
CA ARG A 142 -0.68 21.85 -54.18
C ARG A 142 0.83 21.84 -54.12
N ASN A 143 1.41 22.86 -53.49
CA ASN A 143 2.83 22.92 -53.24
C ASN A 143 3.13 22.40 -51.85
N GLY A 144 4.26 21.74 -51.62
CA GLY A 144 4.69 21.23 -50.32
C GLY A 144 4.84 22.30 -49.23
N GLU A 145 4.66 23.61 -49.58
CA GLU A 145 4.63 24.74 -48.64
C GLU A 145 3.39 24.75 -47.75
N ASP A 146 2.27 24.12 -48.22
CA ASP A 146 1.00 24.02 -47.47
C ASP A 146 0.97 22.88 -46.48
N ILE A 147 2.02 22.09 -46.39
CA ILE A 147 2.13 20.94 -45.47
C ILE A 147 2.74 21.41 -44.15
N THR A 148 2.21 20.93 -43.02
CA THR A 148 2.76 21.17 -41.67
C THR A 148 4.25 20.80 -41.62
N ASP A 149 5.04 21.55 -40.85
CA ASP A 149 6.44 21.24 -40.68
C ASP A 149 6.63 19.92 -39.92
N PHE A 150 7.21 18.93 -40.59
CA PHE A 150 7.58 17.66 -39.98
C PHE A 150 8.86 17.81 -39.17
N LEU A 151 8.91 17.25 -37.97
CA LEU A 151 10.03 17.39 -37.07
C LEU A 151 11.05 16.25 -37.21
N GLY A 152 12.32 16.54 -36.95
CA GLY A 152 13.39 15.55 -36.92
C GLY A 152 13.56 14.82 -38.25
N ASP A 153 13.70 13.51 -38.20
CA ASP A 153 13.94 12.66 -39.39
C ASP A 153 12.76 12.68 -40.40
N PHE A 154 11.56 13.09 -39.96
CA PHE A 154 10.41 13.24 -40.85
C PHE A 154 10.49 14.48 -41.74
N SER A 155 11.39 15.41 -41.47
CA SER A 155 11.55 16.62 -42.30
C SER A 155 11.95 16.31 -43.74
N GLU A 156 12.74 15.25 -43.96
CA GLU A 156 13.09 14.80 -45.33
C GLU A 156 11.88 14.30 -46.11
N LEU A 157 10.89 13.74 -45.44
CA LEU A 157 9.67 13.28 -46.06
C LEU A 157 8.87 14.44 -46.65
N LYS A 158 8.82 15.61 -45.98
CA LYS A 158 8.19 16.81 -46.52
C LYS A 158 8.84 17.30 -47.81
N HIS A 159 10.17 17.21 -47.94
CA HIS A 159 10.88 17.60 -49.17
C HIS A 159 10.69 16.63 -50.32
N SER A 160 10.19 15.41 -50.05
CA SER A 160 9.95 14.40 -51.09
C SER A 160 8.51 14.31 -51.58
N LEU A 161 7.60 15.00 -50.90
CA LEU A 161 6.19 15.13 -51.24
C LEU A 161 5.96 16.33 -52.12
#